data_593a00df06e1fb1a16ead0a61874775f
#
_entry.id   593a00df06e1fb1a16ead0a61874775f
#
_cell.length_a   1.000
_cell.length_b   1.000
_cell.length_c   1.000
_cell.angle_alpha   90.00
_cell.angle_beta   90.00
_cell.angle_gamma   90.00
#
_symmetry.space_group_name_H-M   'P 1'
#
loop_
_entity.id
_entity.type
_entity.pdbx_description
1 polymer ?
#
loop_
_entity_poly.entity_id
_entity_poly.type
_entity_poly.pdbx_seq_one_letter_code
_entity_poly.pdbx_strand_id
1 'polypeptide(L)'
;MTSTRSLVATARTFARPANALPKFWSRQLSHRTVAPLQISTSQKALRSYHGSSPRNATPAGLAEASNPAMAFPCLDAMETKSAKLEARSLSSGPEPSYTSGETQKFHCSDPLLLDWGGVLREFDIAYETWGELNADKSNVILLHTGLSASSHAHSTEANPKPGWWEKFIGPDKSLDTNKYHIICTNVIGGCYGSTGPSTIDPADGRRYATRFPILTMEDMVRAQFRLLDGLGIDKLYASVGSSMGGMQSLAAGVLFPSRVGRVASISGCARSHPYSIAMRHTQRQVLMMDPKWNRGFYYDGIPPHAGMKLAREIATVTYRSGPEWELRFGRRRADPSKQPALCPDFLIETYLDHAGEKFCLEYDPNSLLYVSKAMDLFDLGATNQLAASRRRADNTKRFNSGSLQETSADASCSLTLPDSPYEEQPEANAPKDMNTPIEARDGPPADLIAGMKAMKNHPTFVMGIASDILFPAWQQREISEALKKTGNSNVTHVELGEDVSQFGHDTFLLDVKHVGGPLKQFLG
;
A
#
# COMPACT_ATOMS: atom_id res chain seq x y z
N MET A 1 35.90 4.14 -58.26
CA MET A 1 36.80 5.23 -57.90
C MET A 1 36.20 5.89 -56.66
N THR A 2 36.77 5.53 -55.55
CA THR A 2 37.37 6.36 -54.50
C THR A 2 36.32 7.01 -53.56
N SER A 3 36.37 6.97 -52.27
CA SER A 3 37.44 6.71 -51.30
C SER A 3 36.77 6.65 -49.92
N THR A 4 37.03 5.60 -49.21
CA THR A 4 36.80 5.42 -47.76
C THR A 4 37.75 6.33 -46.95
N ARG A 5 37.24 7.10 -46.01
CA ARG A 5 38.05 7.68 -44.93
C ARG A 5 37.52 7.20 -43.56
N SER A 6 38.36 6.37 -42.98
CA SER A 6 38.37 5.91 -41.61
C SER A 6 38.79 7.07 -40.70
N LEU A 7 38.02 7.36 -39.65
CA LEU A 7 38.43 8.23 -38.54
C LEU A 7 38.64 7.34 -37.31
N VAL A 8 39.90 7.13 -37.01
CA VAL A 8 40.38 6.53 -35.76
C VAL A 8 40.31 7.59 -34.66
N ALA A 9 39.48 7.40 -33.66
CA ALA A 9 39.47 8.21 -32.46
C ALA A 9 40.32 7.55 -31.37
N THR A 10 41.41 8.21 -31.04
CA THR A 10 42.35 7.89 -29.96
C THR A 10 41.71 8.07 -28.59
N ALA A 11 41.60 6.97 -27.84
CA ALA A 11 41.26 6.98 -26.43
C ALA A 11 42.44 7.53 -25.62
N ARG A 12 42.24 8.64 -24.93
CA ARG A 12 43.14 9.14 -23.87
C ARG A 12 42.69 8.57 -22.52
N THR A 13 43.47 7.64 -22.01
CA THR A 13 43.43 7.17 -20.63
C THR A 13 43.90 8.26 -19.67
N PHE A 14 43.01 8.73 -18.83
CA PHE A 14 43.38 9.54 -17.64
C PHE A 14 43.49 8.61 -16.44
N ALA A 15 44.72 8.41 -15.97
CA ALA A 15 45.01 7.76 -14.70
C ALA A 15 44.60 8.70 -13.55
N ARG A 16 43.78 8.23 -12.63
CA ARG A 16 43.50 8.89 -11.34
C ARG A 16 44.51 8.44 -10.30
N PRO A 17 45.05 9.34 -9.47
CA PRO A 17 45.92 8.96 -8.36
C PRO A 17 45.14 8.34 -7.22
N ALA A 18 45.66 7.25 -6.65
CA ALA A 18 45.15 6.58 -5.47
C ALA A 18 45.25 7.53 -4.25
N ASN A 19 44.12 7.91 -3.68
CA ASN A 19 44.06 8.58 -2.38
C ASN A 19 43.98 7.53 -1.27
N ALA A 20 44.99 7.60 -0.39
CA ALA A 20 45.14 6.80 0.81
C ALA A 20 43.99 7.04 1.82
N LEU A 21 43.41 5.97 2.31
CA LEU A 21 42.49 5.99 3.47
C LEU A 21 43.25 6.29 4.76
N PRO A 22 42.72 7.11 5.68
CA PRO A 22 43.34 7.32 6.97
C PRO A 22 43.11 6.12 7.88
N LYS A 23 44.21 5.62 8.47
CA LYS A 23 44.22 4.58 9.50
C LYS A 23 43.53 5.12 10.76
N PHE A 24 42.41 4.58 11.15
CA PHE A 24 41.82 4.79 12.46
C PHE A 24 42.43 3.85 13.51
N TRP A 25 42.76 4.42 14.57
CA TRP A 25 43.43 3.99 15.78
C TRP A 25 42.92 2.69 16.39
N SER A 26 43.84 1.74 16.57
CA SER A 26 43.70 0.65 17.55
C SER A 26 44.12 1.20 18.92
N ARG A 27 43.19 1.44 19.81
CA ARG A 27 43.47 1.62 21.25
C ARG A 27 43.31 0.26 21.95
N GLN A 28 44.43 -0.19 22.49
CA GLN A 28 44.51 -1.31 23.44
C GLN A 28 43.67 -0.94 24.70
N LEU A 29 42.72 -1.82 25.01
CA LEU A 29 42.03 -1.81 26.31
C LEU A 29 42.91 -2.47 27.33
N SER A 30 43.49 -1.67 28.23
CA SER A 30 44.14 -2.18 29.45
C SER A 30 43.06 -2.65 30.43
N HIS A 31 43.16 -3.91 30.85
CA HIS A 31 42.38 -4.47 31.96
C HIS A 31 42.64 -3.71 33.26
N ARG A 32 41.65 -2.98 33.74
CA ARG A 32 41.60 -2.54 35.15
C ARG A 32 40.64 -3.45 35.89
N THR A 33 41.19 -4.22 36.81
CA THR A 33 40.50 -4.98 37.85
C THR A 33 39.72 -4.01 38.74
N VAL A 34 38.40 -4.14 38.76
CA VAL A 34 37.53 -3.42 39.69
C VAL A 34 37.31 -4.29 40.92
N ALA A 35 37.66 -3.77 42.06
CA ALA A 35 37.42 -4.41 43.38
C ALA A 35 35.91 -4.40 43.71
N PRO A 36 35.42 -5.39 44.46
CA PRO A 36 34.00 -5.47 44.81
C PRO A 36 33.60 -4.42 45.84
N LEU A 37 32.57 -3.65 45.51
CA LEU A 37 31.89 -2.72 46.40
C LEU A 37 31.09 -3.54 47.45
N GLN A 38 31.43 -3.39 48.72
CA GLN A 38 30.63 -3.88 49.83
C GLN A 38 29.32 -3.08 49.92
N ILE A 39 28.21 -3.80 49.83
CA ILE A 39 26.87 -3.25 50.09
C ILE A 39 26.66 -3.25 51.59
N SER A 40 26.65 -2.08 52.20
CA SER A 40 26.24 -1.87 53.58
C SER A 40 24.71 -1.89 53.66
N THR A 41 24.17 -2.92 54.29
CA THR A 41 22.76 -2.98 54.68
C THR A 41 22.52 -2.07 55.89
N SER A 42 21.90 -0.92 55.67
CA SER A 42 21.32 -0.16 56.78
C SER A 42 19.79 -0.30 56.71
N GLN A 43 19.28 -1.14 57.63
CA GLN A 43 17.88 -1.14 58.01
C GLN A 43 17.52 0.19 58.67
N LYS A 44 16.58 0.96 58.11
CA LYS A 44 15.88 2.02 58.87
C LYS A 44 14.40 2.05 58.49
N ALA A 45 13.65 1.59 59.49
CA ALA A 45 12.35 2.10 59.94
C ALA A 45 11.21 2.26 58.93
N LEU A 46 10.30 1.30 58.97
CA LEU A 46 8.88 1.51 58.67
C LEU A 46 8.34 2.66 59.54
N ARG A 47 7.94 3.74 58.89
CA ARG A 47 6.95 4.68 59.47
C ARG A 47 5.61 4.45 58.79
N SER A 48 4.70 3.96 59.61
CA SER A 48 3.26 3.89 59.35
C SER A 48 2.72 5.31 59.11
N TYR A 49 2.14 5.58 57.95
CA TYR A 49 1.25 6.70 57.77
C TYR A 49 -0.20 6.23 57.91
N HIS A 50 -0.80 6.55 59.04
CA HIS A 50 -2.23 6.53 59.20
C HIS A 50 -2.85 7.86 58.71
N GLY A 51 -3.88 7.73 57.91
CA GLY A 51 -5.04 8.63 57.92
C GLY A 51 -4.96 9.92 57.12
N SER A 52 -5.62 9.93 56.00
CA SER A 52 -6.39 11.09 55.58
C SER A 52 -7.55 10.67 54.66
N SER A 53 -8.66 11.33 54.87
CA SER A 53 -10.02 11.15 54.34
C SER A 53 -10.11 10.93 52.81
N PRO A 54 -11.21 10.35 52.33
CA PRO A 54 -11.43 10.16 50.89
C PRO A 54 -11.59 11.49 50.20
N ARG A 55 -10.60 11.94 49.49
CA ARG A 55 -10.74 12.95 48.47
C ARG A 55 -11.53 12.34 47.33
N ASN A 56 -12.50 13.08 46.82
CA ASN A 56 -13.31 12.80 45.67
C ASN A 56 -12.50 12.09 44.59
N ALA A 57 -12.95 10.92 44.18
CA ALA A 57 -12.40 10.19 43.06
C ALA A 57 -12.48 11.09 41.82
N THR A 58 -11.35 11.64 41.44
CA THR A 58 -11.13 12.14 40.08
C THR A 58 -11.35 10.95 39.12
N PRO A 59 -12.02 11.16 37.97
CA PRO A 59 -12.19 10.07 37.00
C PRO A 59 -10.84 9.40 36.76
N ALA A 60 -10.83 8.08 36.74
CA ALA A 60 -9.64 7.24 36.57
C ALA A 60 -8.82 7.79 35.39
N GLY A 61 -7.74 8.48 35.73
CA GLY A 61 -6.99 9.19 34.76
C GLY A 61 -5.60 9.41 35.19
N LEU A 62 -5.02 10.17 34.96
CA LEU A 62 -3.72 10.78 34.87
C LEU A 62 -3.00 10.63 36.19
N ALA A 63 -2.19 9.59 36.35
CA ALA A 63 -1.11 9.62 37.30
C ALA A 63 -0.29 10.88 36.98
N GLU A 64 -0.34 11.90 37.85
CA GLU A 64 0.53 13.05 37.72
C GLU A 64 1.97 12.52 37.64
N ALA A 65 2.63 12.79 36.53
CA ALA A 65 4.03 12.42 36.37
C ALA A 65 4.81 13.01 37.52
N SER A 66 5.49 12.17 38.29
CA SER A 66 6.31 12.59 39.45
C SER A 66 7.47 13.53 39.04
N ASN A 67 7.74 13.64 37.77
CA ASN A 67 8.70 14.52 37.13
C ASN A 67 8.05 15.18 35.90
N PRO A 68 7.80 16.51 35.89
CA PRO A 68 7.21 17.21 34.77
C PRO A 68 7.96 17.04 33.45
N ALA A 69 9.29 16.80 33.50
CA ALA A 69 10.08 16.52 32.30
C ALA A 69 9.77 15.13 31.68
N MET A 70 9.08 14.28 32.41
CA MET A 70 8.61 12.95 31.98
C MET A 70 7.12 12.94 31.60
N ALA A 71 6.48 14.10 31.54
CA ALA A 71 5.10 14.20 31.07
C ALA A 71 4.99 13.77 29.59
N PHE A 72 3.87 13.13 29.26
CA PHE A 72 3.53 12.68 27.91
C PHE A 72 2.29 13.43 27.38
N PRO A 73 2.38 14.74 27.13
CA PRO A 73 1.22 15.53 26.71
C PRO A 73 0.61 15.07 25.39
N CYS A 74 1.35 14.33 24.57
CA CYS A 74 0.82 13.69 23.37
C CYS A 74 -0.17 12.57 23.68
N LEU A 75 0.03 11.81 24.77
CA LEU A 75 -0.92 10.78 25.21
C LEU A 75 -2.18 11.44 25.79
N ASP A 76 -2.02 12.46 26.63
CA ASP A 76 -3.13 13.24 27.21
C ASP A 76 -3.99 13.88 26.11
N ALA A 77 -3.34 14.42 25.07
CA ALA A 77 -4.02 14.98 23.90
C ALA A 77 -4.78 13.90 23.11
N MET A 78 -4.21 12.70 22.93
CA MET A 78 -4.88 11.57 22.27
C MET A 78 -6.09 11.09 23.08
N GLU A 79 -5.96 10.94 24.38
CA GLU A 79 -7.06 10.55 25.27
C GLU A 79 -8.19 11.58 25.22
N THR A 80 -7.87 12.87 25.26
CA THR A 80 -8.85 13.96 25.13
C THR A 80 -9.55 13.93 23.77
N LYS A 81 -8.82 13.70 22.68
CA LYS A 81 -9.40 13.57 21.34
C LYS A 81 -10.29 12.33 21.22
N SER A 82 -9.85 11.20 21.75
CA SER A 82 -10.63 9.97 21.79
C SER A 82 -11.93 10.16 22.57
N ALA A 83 -11.87 10.78 23.74
CA ALA A 83 -13.07 11.09 24.53
C ALA A 83 -14.04 12.03 23.80
N LYS A 84 -13.54 13.02 23.07
CA LYS A 84 -14.39 13.90 22.23
C LYS A 84 -15.03 13.14 21.07
N LEU A 85 -14.33 12.21 20.46
CA LEU A 85 -14.88 11.34 19.41
C LEU A 85 -15.94 10.40 19.98
N GLU A 86 -15.71 9.86 21.19
CA GLU A 86 -16.71 9.08 21.93
C GLU A 86 -18.00 9.86 22.17
N ALA A 87 -17.87 11.07 22.69
CA ALA A 87 -19.01 11.93 22.93
C ALA A 87 -19.79 12.27 21.64
N ARG A 88 -19.09 12.46 20.52
CA ARG A 88 -19.72 12.67 19.20
C ARG A 88 -20.39 11.40 18.68
N SER A 89 -19.76 10.25 18.83
CA SER A 89 -20.28 8.96 18.38
C SER A 89 -21.59 8.60 19.06
N LEU A 90 -21.71 8.90 20.36
CA LEU A 90 -22.96 8.74 21.13
C LEU A 90 -24.08 9.67 20.68
N SER A 91 -23.77 10.79 20.01
CA SER A 91 -24.73 11.82 19.60
C SER A 91 -25.06 11.85 18.11
N SER A 92 -24.20 11.28 17.25
CA SER A 92 -24.28 11.44 15.79
C SER A 92 -24.49 10.15 14.99
N GLY A 93 -24.63 8.99 15.63
CA GLY A 93 -24.82 7.71 14.92
C GLY A 93 -23.58 7.16 14.26
N PRO A 94 -23.72 6.14 13.39
CA PRO A 94 -22.62 5.34 12.91
C PRO A 94 -21.65 6.13 12.03
N GLU A 95 -20.50 5.52 11.84
CA GLU A 95 -19.35 5.87 11.05
C GLU A 95 -19.59 6.86 9.90
N PRO A 96 -18.74 7.90 9.72
CA PRO A 96 -18.88 8.83 8.61
C PRO A 96 -18.75 8.10 7.27
N SER A 97 -19.53 8.53 6.28
CA SER A 97 -19.31 8.11 4.90
C SER A 97 -17.91 8.57 4.48
N TYR A 98 -17.04 7.63 4.14
CA TYR A 98 -15.71 7.94 3.60
C TYR A 98 -15.78 8.47 2.17
N THR A 99 -16.91 8.33 1.47
CA THR A 99 -17.16 8.92 0.16
C THR A 99 -17.53 10.39 0.30
N SER A 100 -16.72 11.25 -0.33
CA SER A 100 -17.03 12.68 -0.43
C SER A 100 -17.48 12.99 -1.87
N GLY A 101 -18.75 13.32 -2.04
CA GLY A 101 -19.34 13.69 -3.35
C GLY A 101 -20.10 12.54 -4.02
N GLU A 102 -20.67 12.85 -5.19
CA GLU A 102 -21.43 11.87 -5.96
C GLU A 102 -20.50 10.95 -6.75
N THR A 103 -20.62 9.67 -6.52
CA THR A 103 -20.01 8.61 -7.32
C THR A 103 -21.10 7.81 -8.00
N GLN A 104 -20.83 7.33 -9.22
CA GLN A 104 -21.70 6.37 -9.88
C GLN A 104 -21.54 5.02 -9.20
N LYS A 105 -22.60 4.22 -9.19
CA LYS A 105 -22.57 2.88 -8.61
C LYS A 105 -23.13 1.86 -9.62
N PHE A 106 -22.38 0.79 -9.82
CA PHE A 106 -22.79 -0.38 -10.58
C PHE A 106 -23.07 -1.51 -9.60
N HIS A 107 -24.27 -2.07 -9.66
CA HIS A 107 -24.65 -3.25 -8.90
C HIS A 107 -24.54 -4.50 -9.79
N CYS A 108 -23.84 -5.52 -9.29
CA CYS A 108 -23.73 -6.83 -9.92
C CYS A 108 -24.46 -7.87 -9.07
N SER A 109 -25.56 -8.41 -9.58
CA SER A 109 -26.35 -9.47 -8.94
C SER A 109 -25.76 -10.87 -9.15
N ASP A 110 -24.79 -11.00 -10.07
CA ASP A 110 -24.13 -12.28 -10.32
C ASP A 110 -23.03 -12.52 -9.29
N PRO A 111 -22.95 -13.71 -8.68
CA PRO A 111 -21.97 -14.01 -7.67
C PRO A 111 -20.54 -13.95 -8.19
N LEU A 112 -19.64 -13.38 -7.39
CA LEU A 112 -18.20 -13.39 -7.60
C LEU A 112 -17.57 -14.45 -6.70
N LEU A 113 -17.06 -15.52 -7.32
CA LEU A 113 -16.31 -16.56 -6.64
C LEU A 113 -14.85 -16.16 -6.52
N LEU A 114 -14.33 -16.17 -5.31
CA LEU A 114 -13.02 -15.63 -4.98
C LEU A 114 -11.92 -16.69 -5.00
N ASP A 115 -10.69 -16.25 -5.21
CA ASP A 115 -9.52 -17.15 -5.36
C ASP A 115 -9.21 -17.98 -4.12
N TRP A 116 -9.57 -17.48 -2.94
CA TRP A 116 -9.35 -18.19 -1.67
C TRP A 116 -10.58 -18.88 -1.10
N GLY A 117 -11.66 -18.97 -1.86
CA GLY A 117 -12.80 -19.83 -1.53
C GLY A 117 -13.99 -19.11 -0.92
N GLY A 118 -14.02 -17.81 -0.87
CA GLY A 118 -15.22 -17.04 -0.51
C GLY A 118 -16.12 -16.77 -1.72
N VAL A 119 -17.29 -16.20 -1.46
CA VAL A 119 -18.23 -15.71 -2.47
C VAL A 119 -18.80 -14.36 -2.04
N LEU A 120 -18.85 -13.42 -2.95
CA LEU A 120 -19.74 -12.25 -2.86
C LEU A 120 -20.95 -12.58 -3.71
N ARG A 121 -22.12 -12.79 -3.08
CA ARG A 121 -23.36 -13.19 -3.79
C ARG A 121 -23.83 -12.12 -4.75
N GLU A 122 -23.68 -10.89 -4.35
CA GLU A 122 -23.86 -9.67 -5.10
C GLU A 122 -22.84 -8.64 -4.63
N PHE A 123 -22.54 -7.66 -5.44
CA PHE A 123 -21.60 -6.61 -5.04
C PHE A 123 -21.82 -5.33 -5.83
N ASP A 124 -21.40 -4.22 -5.22
CA ASP A 124 -21.39 -2.91 -5.82
C ASP A 124 -19.97 -2.49 -6.18
N ILE A 125 -19.82 -1.76 -7.29
CA ILE A 125 -18.62 -1.01 -7.62
C ILE A 125 -18.99 0.45 -7.78
N ALA A 126 -18.39 1.30 -6.96
CA ALA A 126 -18.45 2.74 -7.12
C ALA A 126 -17.34 3.19 -8.07
N TYR A 127 -17.66 4.10 -8.99
CA TYR A 127 -16.74 4.57 -10.01
C TYR A 127 -17.06 6.00 -10.45
N GLU A 128 -16.10 6.64 -11.08
CA GLU A 128 -16.24 7.96 -11.70
C GLU A 128 -15.66 7.94 -13.11
N THR A 129 -16.12 8.88 -13.96
CA THR A 129 -15.72 8.92 -15.37
C THR A 129 -15.41 10.33 -15.83
N TRP A 130 -14.50 10.46 -16.80
CA TRP A 130 -14.12 11.71 -17.44
C TRP A 130 -13.89 11.49 -18.94
N GLY A 131 -14.20 12.51 -19.75
CA GLY A 131 -14.13 12.43 -21.20
C GLY A 131 -15.33 11.71 -21.83
N GLU A 132 -15.48 11.82 -23.13
CA GLU A 132 -16.60 11.26 -23.86
C GLU A 132 -16.30 9.84 -24.37
N LEU A 133 -17.28 8.96 -24.23
CA LEU A 133 -17.22 7.60 -24.77
C LEU A 133 -17.57 7.65 -26.26
N ASN A 134 -16.69 7.18 -27.12
CA ASN A 134 -16.96 7.13 -28.56
C ASN A 134 -17.98 6.02 -28.92
N ALA A 135 -18.53 6.07 -30.13
CA ALA A 135 -19.63 5.23 -30.56
C ALA A 135 -19.31 3.71 -30.51
N ASP A 136 -18.08 3.34 -30.80
CA ASP A 136 -17.60 1.95 -30.79
C ASP A 136 -16.96 1.54 -29.46
N LYS A 137 -16.96 2.44 -28.47
CA LYS A 137 -16.39 2.24 -27.12
C LYS A 137 -14.92 1.81 -27.11
N SER A 138 -14.16 2.17 -28.13
CA SER A 138 -12.76 1.76 -28.28
C SER A 138 -11.76 2.66 -27.55
N ASN A 139 -12.19 3.82 -27.02
CA ASN A 139 -11.34 4.82 -26.37
C ASN A 139 -11.30 4.75 -24.83
N VAL A 140 -11.67 3.63 -24.26
CA VAL A 140 -11.80 3.51 -22.79
C VAL A 140 -10.46 3.22 -22.13
N ILE A 141 -10.09 4.02 -21.14
CA ILE A 141 -8.99 3.76 -20.21
C ILE A 141 -9.58 3.37 -18.84
N LEU A 142 -9.25 2.18 -18.37
CA LEU A 142 -9.51 1.81 -16.98
C LEU A 142 -8.33 2.26 -16.11
N LEU A 143 -8.60 3.20 -15.22
CA LEU A 143 -7.65 3.72 -14.25
C LEU A 143 -7.83 3.00 -12.91
N HIS A 144 -6.78 2.30 -12.47
CA HIS A 144 -6.78 1.56 -11.21
C HIS A 144 -6.22 2.42 -10.08
N THR A 145 -6.86 2.35 -8.92
CA THR A 145 -6.48 3.11 -7.73
C THR A 145 -5.34 2.46 -6.96
N GLY A 146 -4.55 3.29 -6.28
CA GLY A 146 -3.63 2.85 -5.22
C GLY A 146 -4.38 2.42 -3.95
N LEU A 147 -3.63 1.98 -2.92
CA LEU A 147 -4.18 1.42 -1.68
C LEU A 147 -5.21 2.32 -0.99
N SER A 148 -4.94 3.61 -0.89
CA SER A 148 -5.76 4.59 -0.17
C SER A 148 -6.47 5.61 -1.07
N ALA A 149 -6.39 5.43 -2.38
CA ALA A 149 -7.05 6.31 -3.34
C ALA A 149 -8.48 5.86 -3.61
N SER A 150 -9.38 6.82 -3.83
CA SER A 150 -10.76 6.58 -4.24
C SER A 150 -10.91 6.68 -5.77
N SER A 151 -12.09 6.36 -6.30
CA SER A 151 -12.45 6.62 -7.70
C SER A 151 -12.35 8.09 -8.09
N HIS A 152 -12.35 9.00 -7.11
CA HIS A 152 -12.24 10.44 -7.34
C HIS A 152 -10.82 10.84 -7.74
N ALA A 153 -10.44 10.54 -8.98
CA ALA A 153 -9.11 10.83 -9.50
C ALA A 153 -8.94 12.27 -10.02
N HIS A 154 -10.03 12.90 -10.43
CA HIS A 154 -10.09 14.28 -10.90
C HIS A 154 -11.42 14.91 -10.48
N SER A 155 -11.46 16.22 -10.30
CA SER A 155 -12.68 16.96 -9.98
C SER A 155 -13.75 16.85 -11.08
N THR A 156 -15.01 16.94 -10.68
CA THR A 156 -16.18 17.01 -11.57
C THR A 156 -17.06 18.16 -11.14
N GLU A 157 -18.08 18.51 -11.94
CA GLU A 157 -19.08 19.50 -11.53
C GLU A 157 -19.85 19.08 -10.26
N ALA A 158 -20.15 17.78 -10.15
CA ALA A 158 -20.84 17.23 -8.97
C ALA A 158 -19.92 17.12 -7.73
N ASN A 159 -18.62 16.95 -7.93
CA ASN A 159 -17.61 16.93 -6.88
C ASN A 159 -16.42 17.82 -7.27
N PRO A 160 -16.44 19.11 -6.93
CA PRO A 160 -15.38 20.05 -7.31
C PRO A 160 -14.09 19.91 -6.47
N LYS A 161 -14.06 19.01 -5.50
CA LYS A 161 -12.85 18.72 -4.73
C LYS A 161 -11.77 18.15 -5.65
N PRO A 162 -10.50 18.63 -5.60
CA PRO A 162 -9.44 18.04 -6.41
C PRO A 162 -9.24 16.55 -6.15
N GLY A 163 -9.18 15.77 -7.23
CA GLY A 163 -8.87 14.35 -7.17
C GLY A 163 -7.38 14.07 -6.95
N TRP A 164 -7.04 12.82 -6.64
CA TRP A 164 -5.65 12.42 -6.34
C TRP A 164 -4.73 12.47 -7.57
N TRP A 165 -5.26 12.45 -8.80
CA TRP A 165 -4.55 12.61 -10.08
C TRP A 165 -5.01 13.83 -10.87
N GLU A 166 -5.49 14.85 -10.20
CA GLU A 166 -6.04 16.10 -10.77
C GLU A 166 -5.19 16.68 -11.90
N LYS A 167 -3.87 16.62 -11.77
CA LYS A 167 -2.95 17.20 -12.74
C LYS A 167 -2.68 16.31 -13.95
N PHE A 168 -3.04 15.03 -13.90
CA PHE A 168 -2.77 14.05 -14.95
C PHE A 168 -3.97 13.82 -15.88
N ILE A 169 -5.19 14.14 -15.43
CA ILE A 169 -6.44 13.94 -16.16
C ILE A 169 -6.97 15.29 -16.65
N GLY A 170 -7.48 15.33 -17.86
CA GLY A 170 -8.09 16.53 -18.46
C GLY A 170 -7.66 16.76 -19.90
N PRO A 171 -8.19 17.82 -20.56
CA PRO A 171 -7.81 18.19 -21.92
C PRO A 171 -6.28 18.39 -22.04
N ASP A 172 -5.68 17.76 -23.04
CA ASP A 172 -4.25 17.81 -23.36
C ASP A 172 -3.29 17.31 -22.25
N LYS A 173 -3.81 16.71 -21.18
CA LYS A 173 -3.00 16.13 -20.10
C LYS A 173 -2.54 14.70 -20.45
N SER A 174 -1.94 14.01 -19.49
CA SER A 174 -1.41 12.65 -19.68
C SER A 174 -2.50 11.66 -20.02
N LEU A 175 -3.63 11.74 -19.34
CA LEU A 175 -4.89 11.09 -19.69
C LEU A 175 -5.79 12.16 -20.31
N ASP A 176 -5.69 12.28 -21.64
CA ASP A 176 -6.31 13.34 -22.41
C ASP A 176 -7.82 13.07 -22.61
N THR A 177 -8.65 13.81 -21.89
CA THR A 177 -10.12 13.68 -21.97
C THR A 177 -10.73 14.13 -23.31
N ASN A 178 -9.96 14.78 -24.20
CA ASN A 178 -10.39 15.02 -25.58
C ASN A 178 -10.35 13.74 -26.44
N LYS A 179 -9.58 12.73 -26.01
CA LYS A 179 -9.36 11.48 -26.76
C LYS A 179 -9.97 10.27 -26.06
N TYR A 180 -9.86 10.22 -24.75
CA TYR A 180 -10.15 9.03 -23.97
C TYR A 180 -11.32 9.22 -23.03
N HIS A 181 -12.11 8.17 -22.90
CA HIS A 181 -13.07 8.01 -21.81
C HIS A 181 -12.39 7.26 -20.67
N ILE A 182 -12.17 7.93 -19.55
CA ILE A 182 -11.46 7.41 -18.40
C ILE A 182 -12.48 6.92 -17.38
N ILE A 183 -12.34 5.69 -16.95
CA ILE A 183 -13.12 5.09 -15.86
C ILE A 183 -12.18 4.80 -14.71
N CYS A 184 -12.42 5.39 -13.55
CA CYS A 184 -11.70 5.06 -12.30
C CYS A 184 -12.65 4.39 -11.33
N THR A 185 -12.24 3.23 -10.79
CA THR A 185 -13.09 2.42 -9.89
C THR A 185 -12.55 2.42 -8.47
N ASN A 186 -13.45 2.37 -7.50
CA ASN A 186 -13.11 1.94 -6.15
C ASN A 186 -13.03 0.40 -6.14
N VAL A 187 -11.97 -0.12 -5.52
CA VAL A 187 -11.81 -1.58 -5.42
C VAL A 187 -12.81 -2.20 -4.46
N ILE A 188 -13.26 -3.42 -4.74
CA ILE A 188 -13.95 -4.23 -3.73
C ILE A 188 -12.99 -4.52 -2.57
N GLY A 189 -13.52 -4.56 -1.36
CA GLY A 189 -12.71 -4.62 -0.12
C GLY A 189 -12.28 -3.26 0.41
N GLY A 190 -12.43 -2.19 -0.39
CA GLY A 190 -12.23 -0.80 0.02
C GLY A 190 -13.44 -0.19 0.71
N CYS A 191 -13.33 1.11 1.08
CA CYS A 191 -14.36 1.80 1.87
C CYS A 191 -15.06 2.96 1.12
N TYR A 192 -14.76 3.16 -0.15
CA TYR A 192 -15.28 4.31 -0.91
C TYR A 192 -16.48 3.97 -1.80
N GLY A 193 -17.44 3.19 -1.26
CA GLY A 193 -18.73 2.93 -1.91
C GLY A 193 -18.82 1.62 -2.68
N SER A 194 -17.70 0.93 -2.98
CA SER A 194 -17.72 -0.45 -3.42
C SER A 194 -17.91 -1.40 -2.24
N THR A 195 -18.38 -2.62 -2.51
CA THR A 195 -18.58 -3.65 -1.49
C THR A 195 -17.27 -3.96 -0.76
N GLY A 196 -17.29 -3.87 0.56
CA GLY A 196 -16.14 -4.08 1.43
C GLY A 196 -16.56 -4.45 2.85
N PRO A 197 -15.62 -4.52 3.80
CA PRO A 197 -15.91 -4.92 5.19
C PRO A 197 -16.96 -4.06 5.89
N SER A 198 -17.08 -2.78 5.53
CA SER A 198 -18.07 -1.86 6.12
C SER A 198 -19.48 -2.00 5.53
N THR A 199 -19.67 -2.76 4.46
CA THR A 199 -20.98 -2.94 3.83
C THR A 199 -21.81 -4.03 4.53
N ILE A 200 -23.12 -3.98 4.30
CA ILE A 200 -24.05 -4.96 4.83
C ILE A 200 -23.94 -6.24 4.01
N ASP A 201 -23.85 -7.37 4.69
CA ASP A 201 -23.94 -8.70 4.09
C ASP A 201 -25.42 -8.99 3.78
N PRO A 202 -25.79 -9.20 2.52
CA PRO A 202 -27.18 -9.49 2.16
C PRO A 202 -27.70 -10.81 2.75
N ALA A 203 -26.82 -11.69 3.18
CA ALA A 203 -27.21 -12.99 3.74
C ALA A 203 -27.87 -12.87 5.13
N ASP A 204 -27.43 -11.93 5.97
CA ASP A 204 -27.94 -11.80 7.35
C ASP A 204 -28.28 -10.36 7.77
N GLY A 205 -28.09 -9.39 6.89
CA GLY A 205 -28.37 -7.98 7.16
C GLY A 205 -27.40 -7.31 8.14
N ARG A 206 -26.26 -7.94 8.44
CA ARG A 206 -25.21 -7.40 9.30
C ARG A 206 -24.02 -6.91 8.48
N ARG A 207 -23.23 -6.01 9.03
CA ARG A 207 -21.97 -5.62 8.37
C ARG A 207 -21.04 -6.84 8.24
N TYR A 208 -20.34 -6.93 7.12
CA TYR A 208 -19.35 -7.99 6.92
C TYR A 208 -18.28 -7.98 8.02
N ALA A 209 -17.74 -6.83 8.35
CA ALA A 209 -16.61 -6.72 9.29
C ALA A 209 -15.49 -7.70 8.90
N THR A 210 -14.92 -8.44 9.84
CA THR A 210 -13.90 -9.48 9.55
C THR A 210 -14.48 -10.78 9.00
N ARG A 211 -15.80 -10.87 8.78
CA ARG A 211 -16.42 -11.95 7.99
C ARG A 211 -16.26 -11.74 6.49
N PHE A 212 -15.83 -10.55 6.07
CA PHE A 212 -15.56 -10.27 4.67
C PHE A 212 -14.53 -11.28 4.12
N PRO A 213 -14.72 -11.84 2.94
CA PRO A 213 -13.81 -12.87 2.42
C PRO A 213 -12.45 -12.28 2.03
N ILE A 214 -11.40 -13.08 2.13
CA ILE A 214 -10.06 -12.70 1.67
C ILE A 214 -10.08 -12.51 0.16
N LEU A 215 -9.59 -11.37 -0.30
CA LEU A 215 -9.50 -10.97 -1.69
C LEU A 215 -8.08 -11.13 -2.24
N THR A 216 -7.99 -11.21 -3.57
CA THR A 216 -6.76 -11.03 -4.35
C THR A 216 -6.86 -9.80 -5.25
N MET A 217 -5.74 -9.34 -5.82
CA MET A 217 -5.76 -8.32 -6.88
C MET A 217 -6.55 -8.80 -8.10
N GLU A 218 -6.44 -10.09 -8.41
CA GLU A 218 -7.15 -10.74 -9.50
C GLU A 218 -8.67 -10.75 -9.27
N ASP A 219 -9.13 -10.90 -8.02
CA ASP A 219 -10.56 -10.77 -7.68
C ASP A 219 -11.06 -9.34 -7.92
N MET A 220 -10.28 -8.34 -7.50
CA MET A 220 -10.61 -6.93 -7.74
C MET A 220 -10.72 -6.63 -9.23
N VAL A 221 -9.79 -7.12 -10.03
CA VAL A 221 -9.80 -6.95 -11.49
C VAL A 221 -11.00 -7.67 -12.11
N ARG A 222 -11.33 -8.89 -11.70
CA ARG A 222 -12.52 -9.59 -12.19
C ARG A 222 -13.81 -8.82 -11.89
N ALA A 223 -13.92 -8.23 -10.70
CA ALA A 223 -15.05 -7.37 -10.37
C ALA A 223 -15.13 -6.13 -11.28
N GLN A 224 -14.00 -5.47 -11.54
CA GLN A 224 -13.95 -4.33 -12.46
C GLN A 224 -14.37 -4.70 -13.88
N PHE A 225 -14.02 -5.91 -14.35
CA PHE A 225 -14.44 -6.37 -15.67
C PHE A 225 -15.93 -6.70 -15.72
N ARG A 226 -16.60 -7.06 -14.59
CA ARG A 226 -18.07 -7.14 -14.53
C ARG A 226 -18.71 -5.75 -14.72
N LEU A 227 -18.12 -4.70 -14.15
CA LEU A 227 -18.57 -3.34 -14.43
C LEU A 227 -18.46 -3.02 -15.94
N LEU A 228 -17.32 -3.34 -16.57
CA LEU A 228 -17.13 -3.10 -18.00
C LEU A 228 -18.17 -3.86 -18.85
N ASP A 229 -18.49 -5.11 -18.47
CA ASP A 229 -19.54 -5.90 -19.11
C ASP A 229 -20.91 -5.21 -18.97
N GLY A 230 -21.25 -4.71 -17.79
CA GLY A 230 -22.47 -3.95 -17.52
C GLY A 230 -22.58 -2.64 -18.30
N LEU A 231 -21.43 -2.00 -18.57
CA LEU A 231 -21.36 -0.79 -19.42
C LEU A 231 -21.31 -1.12 -20.94
N GLY A 232 -21.26 -2.40 -21.30
CA GLY A 232 -21.13 -2.85 -22.68
C GLY A 232 -19.79 -2.47 -23.31
N ILE A 233 -18.70 -2.51 -22.54
CA ILE A 233 -17.34 -2.21 -22.99
C ILE A 233 -16.58 -3.52 -23.16
N ASP A 234 -16.44 -3.97 -24.39
CA ASP A 234 -15.80 -5.24 -24.72
C ASP A 234 -14.28 -5.18 -24.60
N LYS A 235 -13.69 -4.04 -24.92
CA LYS A 235 -12.23 -3.89 -24.96
C LYS A 235 -11.78 -2.52 -24.47
N LEU A 236 -10.80 -2.51 -23.58
CA LEU A 236 -10.11 -1.30 -23.15
C LEU A 236 -9.07 -0.85 -24.16
N TYR A 237 -8.98 0.45 -24.40
CA TYR A 237 -7.83 1.07 -25.05
C TYR A 237 -6.56 0.83 -24.23
N ALA A 238 -6.64 1.12 -22.92
CA ALA A 238 -5.55 0.89 -21.99
C ALA A 238 -6.05 0.56 -20.59
N SER A 239 -5.24 -0.21 -19.87
CA SER A 239 -5.31 -0.42 -18.41
C SER A 239 -4.13 0.32 -17.79
N VAL A 240 -4.40 1.30 -16.93
CA VAL A 240 -3.40 2.22 -16.37
C VAL A 240 -3.49 2.22 -14.86
N GLY A 241 -2.35 2.15 -14.17
CA GLY A 241 -2.33 2.25 -12.73
C GLY A 241 -0.95 2.52 -12.16
N SER A 242 -0.94 3.03 -10.94
CA SER A 242 0.28 3.26 -10.16
C SER A 242 0.19 2.57 -8.81
N SER A 243 1.35 2.14 -8.27
CA SER A 243 1.40 1.41 -7.00
C SER A 243 0.56 0.11 -7.06
N MET A 244 -0.37 -0.09 -6.13
CA MET A 244 -1.36 -1.16 -6.18
C MET A 244 -2.15 -1.14 -7.50
N GLY A 245 -2.43 0.04 -8.05
CA GLY A 245 -3.06 0.16 -9.37
C GLY A 245 -2.18 -0.40 -10.49
N GLY A 246 -0.86 -0.27 -10.39
CA GLY A 246 0.09 -0.89 -11.31
C GLY A 246 0.07 -2.42 -11.27
N MET A 247 -0.13 -3.00 -10.07
CA MET A 247 -0.34 -4.44 -9.90
C MET A 247 -1.66 -4.88 -10.57
N GLN A 248 -2.76 -4.15 -10.36
CA GLN A 248 -4.05 -4.40 -10.99
C GLN A 248 -3.98 -4.26 -12.52
N SER A 249 -3.25 -3.26 -13.01
CA SER A 249 -3.06 -3.04 -14.45
C SER A 249 -2.36 -4.23 -15.13
N LEU A 250 -1.31 -4.78 -14.51
CA LEU A 250 -0.64 -5.99 -14.96
C LEU A 250 -1.57 -7.22 -14.89
N ALA A 251 -2.30 -7.38 -13.79
CA ALA A 251 -3.27 -8.45 -13.61
C ALA A 251 -4.36 -8.41 -14.69
N ALA A 252 -4.84 -7.23 -15.07
CA ALA A 252 -5.82 -7.06 -16.14
C ALA A 252 -5.27 -7.56 -17.49
N GLY A 253 -4.01 -7.23 -17.82
CA GLY A 253 -3.35 -7.71 -19.03
C GLY A 253 -3.15 -9.23 -19.07
N VAL A 254 -2.86 -9.83 -17.91
CA VAL A 254 -2.68 -11.30 -17.78
C VAL A 254 -4.01 -12.04 -17.84
N LEU A 255 -5.03 -11.56 -17.10
CA LEU A 255 -6.33 -12.24 -16.97
C LEU A 255 -7.23 -12.06 -18.21
N PHE A 256 -7.17 -10.90 -18.83
CA PHE A 256 -8.06 -10.52 -19.94
C PHE A 256 -7.27 -10.02 -21.18
N PRO A 257 -6.31 -10.84 -21.70
CA PRO A 257 -5.40 -10.38 -22.74
C PRO A 257 -6.10 -9.96 -24.04
N SER A 258 -7.25 -10.54 -24.37
CA SER A 258 -8.04 -10.14 -25.55
C SER A 258 -8.82 -8.83 -25.35
N ARG A 259 -9.05 -8.44 -24.09
CA ARG A 259 -9.86 -7.27 -23.73
C ARG A 259 -9.04 -6.04 -23.33
N VAL A 260 -7.74 -6.14 -23.24
CA VAL A 260 -6.82 -5.04 -22.89
C VAL A 260 -5.95 -4.71 -24.07
N GLY A 261 -6.00 -3.47 -24.56
CA GLY A 261 -5.20 -3.02 -25.70
C GLY A 261 -3.76 -2.67 -25.32
N ARG A 262 -3.55 -1.98 -24.19
CA ARG A 262 -2.26 -1.54 -23.66
C ARG A 262 -2.25 -1.66 -22.13
N VAL A 263 -1.07 -1.79 -21.55
CA VAL A 263 -0.89 -1.84 -20.09
C VAL A 263 0.14 -0.79 -19.66
N ALA A 264 -0.20 0.01 -18.65
CA ALA A 264 0.75 0.92 -18.02
C ALA A 264 0.81 0.65 -16.52
N SER A 265 1.99 0.23 -16.03
CA SER A 265 2.27 -0.02 -14.62
C SER A 265 3.38 0.92 -14.14
N ILE A 266 3.04 1.78 -13.19
CA ILE A 266 3.94 2.78 -12.63
C ILE A 266 4.18 2.44 -11.16
N SER A 267 5.43 2.31 -10.73
CA SER A 267 5.80 1.94 -9.35
C SER A 267 5.03 0.73 -8.80
N GLY A 268 4.77 -0.26 -9.67
CA GLY A 268 4.10 -1.50 -9.32
C GLY A 268 5.08 -2.68 -9.23
N CYS A 269 4.58 -3.87 -8.92
CA CYS A 269 5.34 -5.12 -8.98
C CYS A 269 4.52 -6.22 -9.64
N ALA A 270 5.18 -7.26 -10.15
CA ALA A 270 4.51 -8.45 -10.70
C ALA A 270 4.26 -9.53 -9.64
N ARG A 271 4.90 -9.41 -8.50
CA ARG A 271 4.72 -10.24 -7.29
C ARG A 271 5.14 -9.46 -6.06
N SER A 272 4.47 -9.72 -4.93
CA SER A 272 4.83 -9.06 -3.68
C SER A 272 6.14 -9.58 -3.12
N HIS A 273 6.98 -8.66 -2.70
CA HIS A 273 8.30 -8.95 -2.16
C HIS A 273 8.27 -9.11 -0.63
N PRO A 274 9.10 -9.95 -0.02
CA PRO A 274 9.17 -10.14 1.44
C PRO A 274 9.30 -8.83 2.20
N TYR A 275 10.12 -7.88 1.73
CA TYR A 275 10.27 -6.57 2.34
C TYR A 275 8.95 -5.77 2.41
N SER A 276 8.23 -5.69 1.28
CA SER A 276 6.94 -5.01 1.23
C SER A 276 5.86 -5.73 2.05
N ILE A 277 5.90 -7.07 2.09
CA ILE A 277 5.02 -7.89 2.94
C ILE A 277 5.31 -7.59 4.42
N ALA A 278 6.58 -7.54 4.83
CA ALA A 278 6.97 -7.23 6.21
C ALA A 278 6.49 -5.84 6.63
N MET A 279 6.66 -4.82 5.80
CA MET A 279 6.16 -3.47 6.09
C MET A 279 4.65 -3.41 6.25
N ARG A 280 3.88 -4.01 5.34
CA ARG A 280 2.41 -4.08 5.45
C ARG A 280 1.97 -4.94 6.63
N HIS A 281 2.68 -6.02 6.94
CA HIS A 281 2.43 -6.82 8.14
C HIS A 281 2.55 -5.98 9.41
N THR A 282 3.64 -5.21 9.57
CA THR A 282 3.84 -4.33 10.73
C THR A 282 2.70 -3.30 10.86
N GLN A 283 2.26 -2.69 9.75
CA GLN A 283 1.12 -1.77 9.74
C GLN A 283 -0.17 -2.45 10.23
N ARG A 284 -0.45 -3.66 9.74
CA ARG A 284 -1.63 -4.42 10.19
C ARG A 284 -1.53 -4.82 11.65
N GLN A 285 -0.35 -5.18 12.14
CA GLN A 285 -0.17 -5.57 13.55
C GLN A 285 -0.50 -4.42 14.49
N VAL A 286 0.05 -3.22 14.27
CA VAL A 286 -0.24 -2.08 15.16
C VAL A 286 -1.72 -1.68 15.11
N LEU A 287 -2.38 -1.82 13.96
CA LEU A 287 -3.82 -1.58 13.84
C LEU A 287 -4.64 -2.60 14.64
N MET A 288 -4.33 -3.88 14.49
CA MET A 288 -5.06 -4.96 15.17
C MET A 288 -4.80 -5.02 16.68
N MET A 289 -3.70 -4.42 17.14
CA MET A 289 -3.38 -4.30 18.56
C MET A 289 -4.13 -3.17 19.27
N ASP A 290 -4.80 -2.28 18.54
CA ASP A 290 -5.68 -1.29 19.14
C ASP A 290 -6.91 -2.00 19.78
N PRO A 291 -7.15 -1.85 21.11
CA PRO A 291 -8.29 -2.49 21.76
C PRO A 291 -9.65 -2.14 21.12
N LYS A 292 -9.78 -0.95 20.54
CA LYS A 292 -11.01 -0.50 19.87
C LYS A 292 -11.25 -1.19 18.53
N TRP A 293 -10.26 -1.85 17.95
CA TRP A 293 -10.46 -2.65 16.75
C TRP A 293 -11.44 -3.81 16.99
N ASN A 294 -11.49 -4.33 18.22
CA ASN A 294 -12.47 -5.33 18.65
C ASN A 294 -12.66 -6.48 17.63
N ARG A 295 -11.54 -7.05 17.16
CA ARG A 295 -11.51 -8.10 16.11
C ARG A 295 -12.25 -7.71 14.82
N GLY A 296 -12.33 -6.42 14.52
CA GLY A 296 -12.99 -5.84 13.35
C GLY A 296 -14.47 -5.51 13.51
N PHE A 297 -15.06 -5.76 14.68
CA PHE A 297 -16.46 -5.45 14.97
C PHE A 297 -16.58 -4.13 15.77
N TYR A 298 -16.19 -3.02 15.17
CA TYR A 298 -16.19 -1.67 15.78
C TYR A 298 -17.21 -0.72 15.16
N TYR A 299 -17.93 -1.12 14.12
CA TYR A 299 -18.77 -0.21 13.33
C TYR A 299 -19.93 0.42 14.10
N ASP A 300 -20.35 -0.18 15.21
CA ASP A 300 -21.37 0.39 16.11
C ASP A 300 -20.76 1.25 17.24
N GLY A 301 -19.45 1.45 17.21
CA GLY A 301 -18.69 2.18 18.23
C GLY A 301 -17.64 3.09 17.61
N ILE A 302 -16.58 3.35 18.38
CA ILE A 302 -15.46 4.19 17.94
C ILE A 302 -14.46 3.32 17.20
N PRO A 303 -14.07 3.70 15.96
CA PRO A 303 -13.02 3.04 15.23
C PRO A 303 -11.67 3.03 15.96
N PRO A 304 -10.76 2.10 15.64
CA PRO A 304 -9.43 2.01 16.24
C PRO A 304 -8.51 3.12 15.74
N HIS A 305 -8.79 4.37 16.12
CA HIS A 305 -8.10 5.55 15.62
C HIS A 305 -6.61 5.56 15.97
N ALA A 306 -6.22 5.08 17.16
CA ALA A 306 -4.82 5.06 17.56
C ALA A 306 -4.02 4.07 16.72
N GLY A 307 -4.53 2.85 16.54
CA GLY A 307 -3.91 1.84 15.68
C GLY A 307 -3.86 2.26 14.22
N MET A 308 -4.93 2.87 13.73
CA MET A 308 -4.99 3.37 12.34
C MET A 308 -4.01 4.52 12.09
N LYS A 309 -3.89 5.45 13.05
CA LYS A 309 -2.91 6.53 13.03
C LYS A 309 -1.50 5.97 12.93
N LEU A 310 -1.11 5.07 13.83
CA LEU A 310 0.22 4.45 13.83
C LEU A 310 0.50 3.67 12.53
N ALA A 311 -0.47 2.92 12.04
CA ALA A 311 -0.37 2.23 10.76
C ALA A 311 -0.08 3.20 9.61
N ARG A 312 -0.73 4.37 9.61
CA ARG A 312 -0.48 5.43 8.60
C ARG A 312 0.89 6.09 8.77
N GLU A 313 1.35 6.31 9.98
CA GLU A 313 2.68 6.86 10.25
C GLU A 313 3.77 5.93 9.68
N ILE A 314 3.68 4.62 9.96
CA ILE A 314 4.57 3.60 9.37
C ILE A 314 4.50 3.64 7.85
N ALA A 315 3.31 3.66 7.26
CA ALA A 315 3.14 3.78 5.82
C ALA A 315 3.84 5.03 5.28
N THR A 316 3.65 6.17 5.93
CA THR A 316 4.23 7.46 5.51
C THR A 316 5.75 7.41 5.48
N VAL A 317 6.40 6.75 6.44
CA VAL A 317 7.85 6.54 6.43
C VAL A 317 8.28 5.70 5.23
N THR A 318 7.47 4.74 4.80
CA THR A 318 7.85 3.79 3.75
C THR A 318 7.65 4.32 2.33
N TYR A 319 6.75 5.28 2.09
CA TYR A 319 6.52 5.80 0.73
C TYR A 319 7.23 7.13 0.41
N ARG A 320 7.98 7.69 1.37
CA ARG A 320 8.82 8.87 1.18
C ARG A 320 10.30 8.50 1.11
N SER A 321 11.11 9.35 0.51
CA SER A 321 12.55 9.16 0.43
C SER A 321 13.32 9.93 1.52
N GLY A 322 14.52 9.46 1.87
CA GLY A 322 15.42 10.16 2.78
C GLY A 322 15.77 11.57 2.31
N PRO A 323 16.16 11.78 1.04
CA PRO A 323 16.43 13.12 0.50
C PRO A 323 15.24 14.08 0.59
N GLU A 324 14.01 13.63 0.34
CA GLU A 324 12.82 14.47 0.53
C GLU A 324 12.64 14.89 1.99
N TRP A 325 12.85 13.95 2.92
CA TRP A 325 12.77 14.24 4.36
C TRP A 325 13.79 15.30 4.78
N GLU A 326 15.03 15.18 4.30
CA GLU A 326 16.09 16.17 4.60
C GLU A 326 15.74 17.54 4.04
N LEU A 327 15.30 17.61 2.79
CA LEU A 327 14.92 18.86 2.14
C LEU A 327 13.73 19.54 2.83
N ARG A 328 12.71 18.76 3.19
CA ARG A 328 11.44 19.27 3.72
C ARG A 328 11.50 19.60 5.20
N PHE A 329 12.10 18.77 6.00
CA PHE A 329 12.11 18.88 7.46
C PHE A 329 13.49 19.17 8.04
N GLY A 330 14.53 18.59 7.45
CA GLY A 330 15.86 18.61 8.03
C GLY A 330 15.84 18.12 9.48
N ARG A 331 16.83 18.54 10.27
CA ARG A 331 16.90 18.24 11.70
C ARG A 331 16.24 19.37 12.54
N ARG A 332 15.09 19.87 12.12
CA ARG A 332 14.45 21.03 12.77
C ARG A 332 13.45 20.57 13.83
N ARG A 333 13.55 21.16 15.01
CA ARG A 333 12.55 21.03 16.08
C ARG A 333 11.35 21.93 15.80
N ALA A 334 10.15 21.48 16.21
CA ALA A 334 8.91 22.25 16.08
C ALA A 334 8.96 23.54 16.92
N ASP A 335 9.51 23.45 18.13
CA ASP A 335 9.76 24.58 19.01
C ASP A 335 11.13 24.44 19.68
N PRO A 336 12.19 25.08 19.14
CA PRO A 336 13.54 24.97 19.68
C PRO A 336 13.72 25.66 21.03
N SER A 337 12.77 26.51 21.46
CA SER A 337 12.81 27.20 22.76
C SER A 337 12.43 26.29 23.92
N LYS A 338 11.73 25.19 23.67
CA LYS A 338 11.30 24.23 24.68
C LYS A 338 12.34 23.15 24.91
N GLN A 339 12.33 22.56 26.09
CA GLN A 339 13.12 21.37 26.35
C GLN A 339 12.57 20.17 25.56
N PRO A 340 13.44 19.21 25.16
CA PRO A 340 13.01 17.99 24.51
C PRO A 340 12.01 17.20 25.39
N ALA A 341 11.00 16.63 24.74
CA ALA A 341 10.01 15.77 25.38
C ALA A 341 9.91 14.43 24.62
N LEU A 342 9.36 13.38 25.27
CA LEU A 342 9.05 12.10 24.63
C LEU A 342 7.71 12.17 23.86
N CYS A 343 7.48 13.27 23.16
CA CYS A 343 6.34 13.57 22.32
C CYS A 343 6.86 14.12 20.99
N PRO A 344 6.00 14.31 19.99
CA PRO A 344 6.43 14.93 18.73
C PRO A 344 7.16 16.25 18.98
N ASP A 345 8.47 16.26 18.80
CA ASP A 345 9.37 17.36 19.09
C ASP A 345 10.02 17.90 17.81
N PHE A 346 10.37 17.01 16.88
CA PHE A 346 10.87 17.40 15.56
C PHE A 346 9.72 17.67 14.59
N LEU A 347 9.95 18.53 13.59
CA LEU A 347 8.95 18.83 12.56
C LEU A 347 8.47 17.58 11.82
N ILE A 348 9.34 16.59 11.61
CA ILE A 348 8.97 15.32 10.98
C ILE A 348 7.98 14.54 11.85
N GLU A 349 8.20 14.50 13.17
CA GLU A 349 7.30 13.80 14.09
C GLU A 349 5.92 14.46 14.14
N THR A 350 5.87 15.80 14.15
CA THR A 350 4.59 16.53 14.08
C THR A 350 3.86 16.32 12.76
N TYR A 351 4.61 16.16 11.67
CA TYR A 351 4.02 15.84 10.37
C TYR A 351 3.43 14.43 10.33
N LEU A 352 4.15 13.42 10.86
CA LEU A 352 3.66 12.04 10.95
C LEU A 352 2.38 11.97 11.79
N ASP A 353 2.39 12.62 12.96
CA ASP A 353 1.26 12.73 13.86
C ASP A 353 0.01 13.30 13.13
N HIS A 354 0.18 14.44 12.45
CA HIS A 354 -0.88 15.08 11.68
C HIS A 354 -1.39 14.20 10.52
N ALA A 355 -0.47 13.56 9.77
CA ALA A 355 -0.83 12.71 8.63
C ALA A 355 -1.61 11.46 9.08
N GLY A 356 -1.22 10.89 10.22
CA GLY A 356 -1.91 9.77 10.85
C GLY A 356 -3.32 10.16 11.32
N GLU A 357 -3.46 11.27 12.05
CA GLU A 357 -4.76 11.77 12.52
C GLU A 357 -5.75 12.04 11.38
N LYS A 358 -5.29 12.66 10.30
CA LYS A 358 -6.12 12.91 9.13
C LYS A 358 -6.62 11.60 8.51
N PHE A 359 -5.74 10.62 8.36
CA PHE A 359 -6.08 9.36 7.70
C PHE A 359 -7.09 8.51 8.47
N CYS A 360 -7.07 8.56 9.82
CA CYS A 360 -8.07 7.87 10.65
C CYS A 360 -9.53 8.27 10.31
N LEU A 361 -9.73 9.48 9.80
CA LEU A 361 -11.04 10.03 9.48
C LEU A 361 -11.41 9.83 8.00
N GLU A 362 -10.50 9.34 7.19
CA GLU A 362 -10.66 9.24 5.73
C GLU A 362 -10.70 7.79 5.22
N TYR A 363 -10.29 6.81 6.04
CA TYR A 363 -10.18 5.42 5.57
C TYR A 363 -10.61 4.41 6.62
N ASP A 364 -11.32 3.37 6.18
CA ASP A 364 -11.80 2.29 7.04
C ASP A 364 -10.66 1.33 7.46
N PRO A 365 -10.50 1.08 8.76
CA PRO A 365 -9.46 0.18 9.28
C PRO A 365 -9.51 -1.24 8.73
N ASN A 366 -10.68 -1.87 8.66
CA ASN A 366 -10.80 -3.22 8.09
C ASN A 366 -10.45 -3.23 6.60
N SER A 367 -10.88 -2.22 5.85
CA SER A 367 -10.51 -2.10 4.44
C SER A 367 -8.99 -2.01 4.25
N LEU A 368 -8.26 -1.32 5.16
CA LEU A 368 -6.79 -1.31 5.12
C LEU A 368 -6.21 -2.72 5.30
N LEU A 369 -6.78 -3.51 6.23
CA LEU A 369 -6.32 -4.89 6.47
C LEU A 369 -6.53 -5.77 5.23
N TYR A 370 -7.75 -5.74 4.65
CA TYR A 370 -8.11 -6.60 3.52
C TYR A 370 -7.37 -6.22 2.24
N VAL A 371 -7.35 -4.94 1.89
CA VAL A 371 -6.70 -4.47 0.66
C VAL A 371 -5.18 -4.64 0.75
N SER A 372 -4.55 -4.34 1.89
CA SER A 372 -3.13 -4.59 2.07
C SER A 372 -2.78 -6.08 2.08
N LYS A 373 -3.68 -6.95 2.55
CA LYS A 373 -3.50 -8.40 2.47
C LYS A 373 -3.61 -8.90 1.03
N ALA A 374 -4.53 -8.37 0.25
CA ALA A 374 -4.62 -8.68 -1.19
C ALA A 374 -3.33 -8.31 -1.94
N MET A 375 -2.68 -7.19 -1.56
CA MET A 375 -1.36 -6.85 -2.10
C MET A 375 -0.29 -7.88 -1.73
N ASP A 376 -0.28 -8.39 -0.49
CA ASP A 376 0.69 -9.42 -0.07
C ASP A 376 0.55 -10.72 -0.86
N LEU A 377 -0.67 -11.09 -1.23
CA LEU A 377 -1.00 -12.32 -1.94
C LEU A 377 -0.74 -12.24 -3.46
N PHE A 378 -0.39 -11.07 -3.97
CA PHE A 378 -0.21 -10.86 -5.40
C PHE A 378 1.06 -11.52 -5.93
N ASP A 379 0.88 -12.41 -6.90
CA ASP A 379 1.94 -13.10 -7.62
C ASP A 379 1.44 -13.54 -9.00
N LEU A 380 2.01 -12.97 -10.06
CA LEU A 380 1.71 -13.32 -11.45
C LEU A 380 2.48 -14.54 -11.96
N GLY A 381 3.19 -15.27 -11.10
CA GLY A 381 3.83 -16.53 -11.46
C GLY A 381 2.82 -17.59 -11.93
N ALA A 382 3.22 -18.41 -12.90
CA ALA A 382 2.35 -19.41 -13.50
C ALA A 382 1.84 -20.45 -12.48
N THR A 383 2.66 -20.82 -11.52
CA THR A 383 2.31 -21.73 -10.42
C THR A 383 1.19 -21.17 -9.57
N ASN A 384 1.27 -19.89 -9.18
CA ASN A 384 0.24 -19.23 -8.40
C ASN A 384 -1.07 -19.10 -9.20
N GLN A 385 -1.00 -18.70 -10.47
CA GLN A 385 -2.18 -18.60 -11.34
C GLN A 385 -2.89 -19.95 -11.49
N LEU A 386 -2.13 -21.05 -11.69
CA LEU A 386 -2.68 -22.39 -11.77
C LEU A 386 -3.34 -22.81 -10.46
N ALA A 387 -2.70 -22.55 -9.32
CA ALA A 387 -3.25 -22.84 -8.00
C ALA A 387 -4.54 -22.04 -7.75
N ALA A 388 -4.56 -20.75 -8.07
CA ALA A 388 -5.76 -19.91 -7.98
C ALA A 388 -6.90 -20.42 -8.87
N SER A 389 -6.58 -20.82 -10.12
CA SER A 389 -7.57 -21.40 -11.03
C SER A 389 -8.18 -22.68 -10.49
N ARG A 390 -7.39 -23.57 -9.88
CA ARG A 390 -7.88 -24.80 -9.23
C ARG A 390 -8.79 -24.47 -8.06
N ARG A 391 -8.37 -23.57 -7.17
CA ARG A 391 -9.21 -23.13 -6.02
C ARG A 391 -10.55 -22.56 -6.49
N ARG A 392 -10.57 -21.71 -7.53
CA ARG A 392 -11.84 -21.20 -8.10
C ARG A 392 -12.71 -22.30 -8.67
N ALA A 393 -12.13 -23.26 -9.40
CA ALA A 393 -12.89 -24.39 -9.96
C ALA A 393 -13.54 -25.23 -8.85
N ASP A 394 -12.82 -25.48 -7.76
CA ASP A 394 -13.36 -26.23 -6.60
C ASP A 394 -14.40 -25.38 -5.84
N ASN A 395 -14.19 -24.09 -5.71
CA ASN A 395 -15.17 -23.16 -5.15
C ASN A 395 -16.45 -23.13 -5.99
N THR A 396 -16.33 -23.13 -7.31
CA THR A 396 -17.48 -23.22 -8.24
C THR A 396 -18.28 -24.51 -8.05
N LYS A 397 -17.60 -25.64 -7.92
CA LYS A 397 -18.30 -26.93 -7.66
C LYS A 397 -19.05 -26.89 -6.33
N ARG A 398 -18.44 -26.39 -5.28
CA ARG A 398 -19.05 -26.25 -3.95
C ARG A 398 -20.24 -25.30 -3.97
N PHE A 399 -20.13 -24.18 -4.67
CA PHE A 399 -21.22 -23.22 -4.84
C PHE A 399 -22.42 -23.88 -5.55
N ASN A 400 -22.19 -24.54 -6.69
CA ASN A 400 -23.23 -25.17 -7.49
C ASN A 400 -23.90 -26.35 -6.79
N SER A 401 -23.18 -27.05 -5.89
CA SER A 401 -23.76 -28.15 -5.10
C SER A 401 -24.48 -27.69 -3.82
N GLY A 402 -24.51 -26.38 -3.55
CA GLY A 402 -25.07 -25.84 -2.31
C GLY A 402 -24.22 -26.15 -1.06
N SER A 403 -23.02 -26.70 -1.24
CA SER A 403 -22.13 -27.09 -0.14
C SER A 403 -21.18 -25.96 0.29
N LEU A 404 -21.24 -24.77 -0.32
CA LEU A 404 -20.69 -23.57 0.24
C LEU A 404 -21.56 -23.17 1.43
N GLN A 405 -21.20 -23.67 2.59
CA GLN A 405 -21.67 -23.06 3.81
C GLN A 405 -21.21 -21.60 3.79
N GLU A 406 -22.15 -20.69 4.04
CA GLU A 406 -21.80 -19.33 4.43
C GLU A 406 -20.70 -19.45 5.46
N THR A 407 -19.67 -18.62 5.35
CA THR A 407 -18.59 -18.60 6.34
C THR A 407 -19.26 -18.36 7.69
N SER A 408 -19.68 -19.46 8.30
CA SER A 408 -20.21 -19.41 9.66
C SER A 408 -19.10 -18.85 10.54
N ALA A 409 -19.50 -18.16 11.57
CA ALA A 409 -18.57 -17.69 12.62
C ALA A 409 -17.70 -18.83 13.21
N ASP A 410 -18.01 -20.07 12.86
CA ASP A 410 -17.31 -21.30 13.21
C ASP A 410 -16.22 -21.75 12.23
N ALA A 411 -15.92 -20.99 11.17
CA ALA A 411 -14.72 -21.23 10.41
C ALA A 411 -13.52 -20.96 11.34
N SER A 412 -13.16 -21.99 12.10
CA SER A 412 -11.99 -21.99 12.95
C SER A 412 -10.81 -21.58 12.08
N CYS A 413 -10.13 -20.50 12.48
CA CYS A 413 -8.86 -20.14 11.90
C CYS A 413 -7.94 -21.37 12.04
N SER A 414 -7.72 -22.08 10.93
CA SER A 414 -6.85 -23.25 10.90
C SER A 414 -5.36 -22.88 10.96
N LEU A 415 -5.04 -21.64 11.33
CA LEU A 415 -3.69 -21.19 11.60
C LEU A 415 -3.24 -21.81 12.94
N THR A 416 -2.77 -23.03 12.85
CA THR A 416 -1.83 -23.54 13.85
C THR A 416 -0.54 -22.74 13.65
N LEU A 417 -0.34 -21.73 14.50
CA LEU A 417 1.02 -21.21 14.71
C LEU A 417 1.87 -22.42 15.16
N PRO A 418 3.06 -22.61 14.58
CA PRO A 418 3.94 -23.65 15.09
C PRO A 418 4.17 -23.42 16.59
N ASP A 419 4.04 -24.47 17.38
CA ASP A 419 4.28 -24.44 18.84
C ASP A 419 5.75 -24.14 19.18
N SER A 420 6.64 -24.25 18.20
CA SER A 420 8.06 -23.92 18.29
C SER A 420 8.33 -22.46 17.94
N PRO A 421 9.30 -21.82 18.61
CA PRO A 421 9.82 -20.53 18.15
C PRO A 421 10.31 -20.62 16.71
N TYR A 422 10.39 -19.47 16.03
CA TYR A 422 10.97 -19.39 14.70
C TYR A 422 12.36 -20.05 14.70
N GLU A 423 12.51 -21.09 13.92
CA GLU A 423 13.79 -21.68 13.60
C GLU A 423 14.28 -21.12 12.28
N GLU A 424 15.47 -20.53 12.32
CA GLU A 424 16.11 -20.03 11.10
C GLU A 424 16.35 -21.22 10.18
N GLN A 425 15.75 -21.18 9.00
CA GLN A 425 15.95 -22.25 8.00
C GLN A 425 17.43 -22.35 7.71
N PRO A 426 18.02 -23.57 7.69
CA PRO A 426 19.41 -23.73 7.32
C PRO A 426 19.68 -23.07 5.96
N GLU A 427 20.86 -22.50 5.79
CA GLU A 427 21.32 -21.68 4.66
C GLU A 427 21.17 -22.33 3.25
N ALA A 428 20.56 -23.51 3.13
CA ALA A 428 20.31 -24.19 1.86
C ALA A 428 19.55 -23.32 0.83
N ASN A 429 18.81 -22.31 1.30
CA ASN A 429 18.09 -21.34 0.46
C ASN A 429 18.62 -19.90 0.58
N ALA A 430 19.65 -19.65 1.38
CA ALA A 430 20.30 -18.36 1.37
C ALA A 430 21.01 -18.16 0.03
N PRO A 431 20.96 -16.97 -0.59
CA PRO A 431 21.79 -16.68 -1.75
C PRO A 431 23.25 -16.97 -1.37
N LYS A 432 23.95 -17.77 -2.18
CA LYS A 432 25.35 -18.18 -1.92
C LYS A 432 26.30 -16.99 -1.81
N ASP A 433 25.88 -15.83 -2.24
CA ASP A 433 26.61 -14.57 -2.10
C ASP A 433 25.63 -13.41 -1.85
N MET A 434 25.54 -12.99 -0.58
CA MET A 434 24.75 -11.83 -0.17
C MET A 434 25.35 -10.51 -0.69
N ASN A 435 26.59 -10.51 -1.15
CA ASN A 435 27.25 -9.33 -1.69
C ASN A 435 27.01 -9.16 -3.20
N THR A 436 26.41 -10.15 -3.86
CA THR A 436 26.01 -9.99 -5.26
C THR A 436 24.88 -8.97 -5.33
N PRO A 437 25.04 -7.84 -6.01
CA PRO A 437 23.97 -6.87 -6.22
C PRO A 437 22.72 -7.57 -6.78
N ILE A 438 21.54 -7.16 -6.35
CA ILE A 438 20.26 -7.70 -6.85
C ILE A 438 20.20 -7.62 -8.38
N GLU A 439 20.84 -6.63 -8.96
CA GLU A 439 20.99 -6.40 -10.40
C GLU A 439 21.78 -7.49 -11.12
N ALA A 440 22.67 -8.18 -10.42
CA ALA A 440 23.50 -9.27 -10.96
C ALA A 440 22.90 -10.67 -10.73
N ARG A 441 21.70 -10.76 -10.14
CA ARG A 441 20.98 -12.04 -10.02
C ARG A 441 20.46 -12.46 -11.39
N ASP A 442 20.29 -13.76 -11.60
CA ASP A 442 19.98 -14.42 -12.89
C ASP A 442 18.68 -13.97 -13.61
N GLY A 443 18.22 -12.73 -13.39
CA GLY A 443 17.01 -12.15 -13.97
C GLY A 443 15.72 -12.68 -13.36
N PRO A 444 14.55 -12.36 -13.98
CA PRO A 444 13.25 -12.77 -13.44
C PRO A 444 13.11 -14.30 -13.45
N PRO A 445 12.43 -14.88 -12.43
CA PRO A 445 12.20 -16.31 -12.36
C PRO A 445 11.45 -16.85 -13.57
N ALA A 446 11.79 -18.06 -13.99
CA ALA A 446 11.14 -18.74 -15.11
C ALA A 446 9.60 -18.87 -14.91
N ASP A 447 9.16 -19.06 -13.66
CA ASP A 447 7.75 -19.12 -13.30
C ASP A 447 7.02 -17.79 -13.56
N LEU A 448 7.64 -16.65 -13.24
CA LEU A 448 7.09 -15.34 -13.54
C LEU A 448 7.03 -15.07 -15.05
N ILE A 449 8.09 -15.44 -15.78
CA ILE A 449 8.11 -15.31 -17.24
C ILE A 449 6.96 -16.13 -17.86
N ALA A 450 6.76 -17.37 -17.39
CA ALA A 450 5.68 -18.22 -17.86
C ALA A 450 4.31 -17.62 -17.54
N GLY A 451 4.12 -17.05 -16.34
CA GLY A 451 2.88 -16.42 -15.91
C GLY A 451 2.50 -15.15 -16.69
N MET A 452 3.50 -14.40 -17.15
CA MET A 452 3.29 -13.19 -17.94
C MET A 452 3.17 -13.44 -19.45
N LYS A 453 3.23 -14.69 -19.91
CA LYS A 453 3.21 -15.06 -21.35
C LYS A 453 1.97 -14.56 -22.08
N ALA A 454 0.83 -14.43 -21.39
CA ALA A 454 -0.40 -13.89 -21.96
C ALA A 454 -0.22 -12.45 -22.51
N MET A 455 0.72 -11.70 -21.97
CA MET A 455 1.03 -10.33 -22.36
C MET A 455 2.09 -10.21 -23.48
N LYS A 456 2.49 -11.30 -24.11
CA LYS A 456 3.56 -11.33 -25.15
C LYS A 456 3.40 -10.28 -26.25
N ASN A 457 2.16 -9.94 -26.62
CA ASN A 457 1.90 -9.03 -27.74
C ASN A 457 1.37 -7.65 -27.28
N HIS A 458 1.27 -7.40 -25.95
CA HIS A 458 0.71 -6.16 -25.43
C HIS A 458 1.75 -5.05 -25.41
N PRO A 459 1.48 -3.89 -26.00
CA PRO A 459 2.22 -2.69 -25.67
C PRO A 459 2.16 -2.46 -24.16
N THR A 460 3.31 -2.44 -23.52
CA THR A 460 3.40 -2.32 -22.06
C THR A 460 4.38 -1.24 -21.67
N PHE A 461 3.89 -0.30 -20.86
CA PHE A 461 4.70 0.74 -20.23
C PHE A 461 4.97 0.36 -18.78
N VAL A 462 6.23 0.35 -18.40
CA VAL A 462 6.68 0.07 -17.03
C VAL A 462 7.55 1.21 -16.57
N MET A 463 7.19 1.82 -15.45
CA MET A 463 7.99 2.91 -14.88
C MET A 463 8.44 2.58 -13.46
N GLY A 464 9.74 2.74 -13.21
CA GLY A 464 10.40 2.64 -11.91
C GLY A 464 10.94 3.98 -11.44
N ILE A 465 11.13 4.13 -10.13
CA ILE A 465 11.65 5.33 -9.49
C ILE A 465 12.76 4.91 -8.53
N ALA A 466 13.97 5.41 -8.77
CA ALA A 466 15.15 4.96 -8.01
C ALA A 466 15.07 5.34 -6.51
N SER A 467 14.43 6.46 -6.18
CA SER A 467 14.22 6.89 -4.79
C SER A 467 13.06 6.18 -4.07
N ASP A 468 12.32 5.30 -4.74
CA ASP A 468 11.21 4.54 -4.16
C ASP A 468 11.72 3.36 -3.34
N ILE A 469 11.55 3.41 -2.02
CA ILE A 469 11.93 2.32 -1.12
C ILE A 469 10.79 1.32 -0.87
N LEU A 470 9.54 1.71 -1.15
CA LEU A 470 8.37 0.83 -0.98
C LEU A 470 8.25 -0.17 -2.15
N PHE A 471 8.45 0.30 -3.38
CA PHE A 471 8.54 -0.49 -4.60
C PHE A 471 9.84 -0.15 -5.34
N PRO A 472 11.00 -0.65 -4.86
CA PRO A 472 12.30 -0.32 -5.45
C PRO A 472 12.36 -0.59 -6.95
N ALA A 473 13.07 0.25 -7.69
CA ALA A 473 13.10 0.25 -9.15
C ALA A 473 13.48 -1.10 -9.79
N TRP A 474 14.25 -1.94 -9.08
CA TRP A 474 14.56 -3.28 -9.57
C TRP A 474 13.33 -4.18 -9.75
N GLN A 475 12.20 -3.94 -9.02
CA GLN A 475 10.95 -4.68 -9.23
C GLN A 475 10.31 -4.32 -10.59
N GLN A 476 10.42 -3.08 -11.02
CA GLN A 476 9.93 -2.65 -12.32
C GLN A 476 10.86 -3.13 -13.45
N ARG A 477 12.18 -3.19 -13.19
CA ARG A 477 13.12 -3.86 -14.10
C ARG A 477 12.77 -5.35 -14.26
N GLU A 478 12.46 -6.06 -13.17
CA GLU A 478 11.99 -7.46 -13.19
C GLU A 478 10.76 -7.64 -14.09
N ILE A 479 9.76 -6.75 -13.99
CA ILE A 479 8.57 -6.77 -14.87
C ILE A 479 8.99 -6.63 -16.34
N SER A 480 9.79 -5.61 -16.65
CA SER A 480 10.22 -5.31 -18.01
C SER A 480 11.02 -6.49 -18.61
N GLU A 481 11.94 -7.05 -17.86
CA GLU A 481 12.75 -8.20 -18.30
C GLU A 481 11.90 -9.47 -18.45
N ALA A 482 10.99 -9.74 -17.53
CA ALA A 482 10.08 -10.89 -17.65
C ALA A 482 9.26 -10.79 -18.93
N LEU A 483 8.67 -9.64 -19.22
CA LEU A 483 7.91 -9.40 -20.44
C LEU A 483 8.78 -9.59 -21.69
N LYS A 484 9.97 -8.99 -21.73
CA LYS A 484 10.91 -9.18 -22.87
C LYS A 484 11.28 -10.65 -23.07
N LYS A 485 11.49 -11.39 -21.99
CA LYS A 485 11.78 -12.84 -22.04
C LYS A 485 10.58 -13.69 -22.49
N THR A 486 9.33 -13.19 -22.39
CA THR A 486 8.19 -13.85 -23.06
C THR A 486 8.23 -13.71 -24.58
N GLY A 487 9.09 -12.87 -25.13
CA GLY A 487 9.14 -12.45 -26.52
C GLY A 487 8.32 -11.19 -26.83
N ASN A 488 7.94 -10.41 -25.82
CA ASN A 488 7.28 -9.13 -26.02
C ASN A 488 8.30 -8.07 -26.49
N SER A 489 8.15 -7.61 -27.74
CA SER A 489 8.99 -6.55 -28.33
C SER A 489 8.45 -5.13 -28.07
N ASN A 490 7.28 -4.98 -27.48
CA ASN A 490 6.57 -3.70 -27.29
C ASN A 490 6.59 -3.24 -25.83
N VAL A 491 7.73 -3.44 -25.13
CA VAL A 491 7.91 -3.03 -23.74
C VAL A 491 8.70 -1.72 -23.69
N THR A 492 8.07 -0.67 -23.21
CA THR A 492 8.70 0.61 -22.89
C THR A 492 8.99 0.63 -21.39
N HIS A 493 10.27 0.66 -21.03
CA HIS A 493 10.69 0.80 -19.63
C HIS A 493 11.35 2.16 -19.41
N VAL A 494 10.90 2.86 -18.41
CA VAL A 494 11.44 4.15 -17.97
C VAL A 494 11.80 4.04 -16.50
N GLU A 495 13.00 4.44 -16.14
CA GLU A 495 13.45 4.53 -14.75
C GLU A 495 13.88 5.97 -14.46
N LEU A 496 13.27 6.58 -13.44
CA LEU A 496 13.63 7.92 -12.98
C LEU A 496 14.74 7.81 -11.95
N GLY A 497 15.90 8.39 -12.23
CA GLY A 497 17.02 8.46 -11.31
C GLY A 497 16.73 9.35 -10.09
N GLU A 498 17.52 9.20 -9.03
CA GLU A 498 17.42 10.04 -7.83
C GLU A 498 17.74 11.52 -8.11
N ASP A 499 18.51 11.80 -9.16
CA ASP A 499 18.80 13.13 -9.68
C ASP A 499 17.59 13.80 -10.37
N VAL A 500 16.61 13.00 -10.79
CA VAL A 500 15.39 13.47 -11.47
C VAL A 500 14.24 13.63 -10.49
N SER A 501 14.00 12.63 -9.62
CA SER A 501 12.92 12.68 -8.65
C SER A 501 13.33 12.08 -7.31
N GLN A 502 13.12 12.86 -6.25
CA GLN A 502 13.44 12.48 -4.86
C GLN A 502 12.19 12.23 -4.01
N PHE A 503 10.98 12.23 -4.59
CA PHE A 503 9.73 12.09 -3.84
C PHE A 503 9.42 10.65 -3.39
N GLY A 504 10.33 9.70 -3.66
CA GLY A 504 10.10 8.29 -3.35
C GLY A 504 8.89 7.74 -4.11
N HIS A 505 8.08 6.95 -3.45
CA HIS A 505 6.88 6.34 -4.05
C HIS A 505 5.86 7.38 -4.54
N ASP A 506 5.73 8.52 -3.84
CA ASP A 506 4.79 9.58 -4.22
C ASP A 506 5.16 10.34 -5.50
N THR A 507 6.28 10.04 -6.15
CA THR A 507 6.67 10.63 -7.44
C THR A 507 5.55 10.55 -8.46
N PHE A 508 4.82 9.43 -8.53
CA PHE A 508 3.71 9.27 -9.47
C PHE A 508 2.50 10.18 -9.20
N LEU A 509 2.41 10.77 -8.01
CA LEU A 509 1.38 11.76 -7.65
C LEU A 509 1.84 13.20 -7.94
N LEU A 510 3.13 13.46 -7.83
CA LEU A 510 3.69 14.81 -7.75
C LEU A 510 4.38 15.26 -9.03
N ASP A 511 5.08 14.36 -9.70
CA ASP A 511 5.94 14.69 -10.85
C ASP A 511 5.20 14.51 -12.20
N VAL A 512 4.40 15.50 -12.54
CA VAL A 512 3.63 15.52 -13.80
C VAL A 512 4.53 15.48 -15.02
N LYS A 513 5.71 16.10 -14.96
CA LYS A 513 6.62 16.17 -16.11
C LYS A 513 7.24 14.82 -16.44
N HIS A 514 7.85 14.19 -15.44
CA HIS A 514 8.65 13.00 -15.69
C HIS A 514 7.84 11.69 -15.61
N VAL A 515 6.67 11.72 -14.99
CA VAL A 515 5.71 10.60 -15.02
C VAL A 515 4.68 10.80 -16.12
N GLY A 516 4.05 11.97 -16.15
CA GLY A 516 2.94 12.25 -17.07
C GLY A 516 3.37 12.36 -18.52
N GLY A 517 4.53 12.94 -18.81
CA GLY A 517 5.07 13.08 -20.17
C GLY A 517 5.26 11.73 -20.87
N PRO A 518 6.08 10.81 -20.32
CA PRO A 518 6.25 9.48 -20.90
C PRO A 518 4.96 8.67 -20.99
N LEU A 519 4.06 8.78 -20.00
CA LEU A 519 2.75 8.13 -20.04
C LEU A 519 1.90 8.65 -21.20
N LYS A 520 1.85 9.97 -21.41
CA LYS A 520 1.16 10.60 -22.53
C LYS A 520 1.70 10.09 -23.88
N GLN A 521 3.03 10.05 -24.02
CA GLN A 521 3.69 9.54 -25.22
C GLN A 521 3.35 8.08 -25.50
N PHE A 522 3.28 7.25 -24.46
CA PHE A 522 2.93 5.83 -24.60
C PHE A 522 1.47 5.63 -25.01
N LEU A 523 0.56 6.44 -24.49
CA LEU A 523 -0.87 6.36 -24.81
C LEU A 523 -1.17 6.92 -26.22
N GLY A 524 -0.48 7.93 -26.70
CA GLY A 524 -0.61 8.51 -28.04
C GLY A 524 -1.29 9.88 -28.06
#